data_aef97a827d342ac33e86645f72654607
#
_entry.id   aef97a827d342ac33e86645f72654607
#
_cell.length_a   1.000
_cell.length_b   1.000
_cell.length_c   1.000
_cell.angle_alpha   90.00
_cell.angle_beta   90.00
_cell.angle_gamma   90.00
#
_symmetry.space_group_name_H-M   'P 1'
#
loop_
_entity.id
_entity.type
_entity.pdbx_description
1 polymer ?
#
loop_
_entity_poly.entity_id
_entity_poly.type
_entity_poly.pdbx_seq_one_letter_code
_entity_poly.pdbx_strand_id
1 'polypeptide(L)'
;GAARNIKAMDFDDKVDILPVADPNIFSMSQRIGLAQEQLRLATSNPQMHNMYSAYRSMYEAIGIKDIDRILPPPPPNQPKDPAIEHIDAMGGKTFQAFPGQDHRAHVTAHLNFMASNFVRNNPSITASLEKNIMEHISLMAQEQVQLEFQQEMQMLPQLQQAAAQNPQAQQQFQQISQKIEARKAILIADMMEEFMKEEKQITSQFDHDPLLKLKQREVDLKAME
;
A
#
# COMPACT_ATOMS: atom_id res chain seq x y z
N GLY A 1 37.82 7.39 47.34
CA GLY A 1 37.20 8.70 47.39
C GLY A 1 36.71 8.99 48.79
N ALA A 2 37.15 10.08 49.41
CA ALA A 2 36.73 10.48 50.72
C ALA A 2 35.25 10.84 50.76
N ALA A 3 34.49 10.32 51.74
CA ALA A 3 33.11 10.66 51.97
C ALA A 3 32.98 12.17 52.25
N ARG A 4 32.31 12.90 51.41
CA ARG A 4 32.03 14.32 51.58
C ARG A 4 30.77 14.44 52.47
N ASN A 5 30.94 15.00 53.69
CA ASN A 5 29.79 15.32 54.53
C ASN A 5 29.01 16.48 53.89
N ILE A 6 27.79 16.22 53.48
CA ILE A 6 26.84 17.23 52.98
C ILE A 6 26.29 17.97 54.19
N LYS A 7 26.48 19.29 54.25
CA LYS A 7 25.98 20.17 55.33
C LYS A 7 24.71 20.87 54.87
N ALA A 8 23.86 21.28 55.82
CA ALA A 8 22.63 22.01 55.51
C ALA A 8 22.88 23.33 54.72
N MET A 9 24.10 23.89 54.79
CA MET A 9 24.53 25.06 53.98
C MET A 9 24.81 24.74 52.51
N ASP A 10 24.92 23.46 52.14
CA ASP A 10 25.08 23.05 50.71
C ASP A 10 23.73 23.10 49.95
N PHE A 11 22.63 23.32 50.67
CA PHE A 11 21.31 23.63 50.15
C PHE A 11 21.05 25.13 50.35
N ASP A 12 21.73 25.96 49.58
CA ASP A 12 21.40 27.39 49.54
C ASP A 12 20.12 27.53 48.69
N ASP A 13 19.15 28.32 49.16
CA ASP A 13 17.83 28.56 48.57
C ASP A 13 17.88 29.14 47.11
N LYS A 14 18.96 28.94 46.38
CA LYS A 14 19.17 29.45 45.03
C LYS A 14 18.84 28.46 43.90
N VAL A 15 18.50 27.23 44.23
CA VAL A 15 18.09 26.20 43.25
C VAL A 15 16.63 25.88 43.50
N ASP A 16 15.77 26.47 42.70
CA ASP A 16 14.35 26.12 42.65
C ASP A 16 14.22 24.80 41.91
N ILE A 17 14.06 23.70 42.63
CA ILE A 17 13.76 22.39 42.04
C ILE A 17 12.27 22.39 41.72
N LEU A 18 11.92 22.78 40.52
CA LEU A 18 10.59 22.56 39.99
C LEU A 18 10.49 21.08 39.58
N PRO A 19 9.69 20.25 40.26
CA PRO A 19 9.41 18.90 39.76
C PRO A 19 8.59 19.01 38.49
N VAL A 20 9.24 18.88 37.36
CA VAL A 20 8.53 18.77 36.06
C VAL A 20 8.03 17.33 35.97
N ALA A 21 6.85 17.07 36.53
CA ALA A 21 6.12 15.85 36.25
C ALA A 21 5.48 16.03 34.86
N ASP A 22 6.05 15.38 33.82
CA ASP A 22 5.36 15.25 32.54
C ASP A 22 4.10 14.39 32.77
N PRO A 23 2.88 14.97 32.62
CA PRO A 23 1.66 14.20 32.82
C PRO A 23 1.47 13.06 31.82
N ASN A 24 2.32 12.98 30.77
CA ASN A 24 2.33 11.92 29.77
C ASN A 24 3.34 10.80 30.08
N ILE A 25 4.02 10.80 31.23
CA ILE A 25 4.89 9.69 31.63
C ILE A 25 4.03 8.50 32.04
N PHE A 26 3.71 7.66 31.06
CA PHE A 26 3.11 6.35 31.34
C PHE A 26 4.13 5.42 32.04
N SER A 27 3.69 4.72 33.07
CA SER A 27 4.47 3.63 33.64
C SER A 27 4.75 2.55 32.58
N MET A 28 5.82 1.77 32.79
CA MET A 28 6.13 0.66 31.86
C MET A 28 4.94 -0.30 31.70
N SER A 29 4.24 -0.59 32.81
CA SER A 29 3.04 -1.45 32.80
C SER A 29 1.89 -0.87 31.95
N GLN A 30 1.68 0.43 32.01
CA GLN A 30 0.67 1.10 31.19
C GLN A 30 1.02 1.06 29.69
N ARG A 31 2.29 1.29 29.35
CA ARG A 31 2.76 1.18 27.95
C ARG A 31 2.58 -0.23 27.40
N ILE A 32 2.92 -1.24 28.19
CA ILE A 32 2.70 -2.65 27.83
C ILE A 32 1.21 -2.92 27.63
N GLY A 33 0.35 -2.47 28.56
CA GLY A 33 -1.11 -2.66 28.43
C GLY A 33 -1.69 -2.02 27.18
N LEU A 34 -1.29 -0.80 26.84
CA LEU A 34 -1.73 -0.13 25.61
C LEU A 34 -1.24 -0.86 24.35
N ALA A 35 0.02 -1.29 24.32
CA ALA A 35 0.57 -2.04 23.19
C ALA A 35 -0.07 -3.42 23.02
N GLN A 36 -0.42 -4.11 24.12
CA GLN A 36 -1.18 -5.37 24.09
C GLN A 36 -2.57 -5.15 23.49
N GLU A 37 -3.28 -4.09 23.90
CA GLU A 37 -4.60 -3.80 23.36
C GLU A 37 -4.53 -3.41 21.88
N GLN A 38 -3.52 -2.61 21.49
CA GLN A 38 -3.26 -2.30 20.08
C GLN A 38 -3.01 -3.57 19.24
N LEU A 39 -2.17 -4.49 19.74
CA LEU A 39 -1.91 -5.76 19.06
C LEU A 39 -3.16 -6.63 18.99
N ARG A 40 -3.98 -6.67 20.04
CA ARG A 40 -5.25 -7.40 20.07
C ARG A 40 -6.23 -6.87 19.00
N LEU A 41 -6.36 -5.54 18.88
CA LEU A 41 -7.19 -4.90 17.85
C LEU A 41 -6.65 -5.19 16.45
N ALA A 42 -5.34 -5.12 16.25
CA ALA A 42 -4.71 -5.41 14.97
C ALA A 42 -4.91 -6.88 14.54
N THR A 43 -4.78 -7.83 15.48
CA THR A 43 -4.99 -9.25 15.19
C THR A 43 -6.46 -9.60 14.96
N SER A 44 -7.41 -8.84 15.50
CA SER A 44 -8.85 -9.05 15.25
C SER A 44 -9.26 -8.68 13.81
N ASN A 45 -8.54 -7.74 13.17
CA ASN A 45 -8.75 -7.38 11.77
C ASN A 45 -7.42 -7.04 11.08
N PRO A 46 -6.63 -8.07 10.68
CA PRO A 46 -5.30 -7.88 10.10
C PRO A 46 -5.32 -7.11 8.76
N GLN A 47 -6.44 -7.13 8.05
CA GLN A 47 -6.59 -6.45 6.76
C GLN A 47 -6.57 -4.91 6.88
N MET A 48 -7.00 -4.39 8.03
CA MET A 48 -7.06 -2.94 8.28
C MET A 48 -5.82 -2.39 9.01
N HIS A 49 -4.92 -3.25 9.48
CA HIS A 49 -3.81 -2.85 10.34
C HIS A 49 -2.46 -3.25 9.75
N ASN A 50 -1.46 -2.40 9.99
CA ASN A 50 -0.07 -2.77 9.74
C ASN A 50 0.43 -3.66 10.88
N MET A 51 0.40 -4.98 10.65
CA MET A 51 0.80 -5.99 11.65
C MET A 51 2.25 -5.85 12.10
N TYR A 52 3.17 -5.51 11.16
CA TYR A 52 4.56 -5.26 11.51
C TYR A 52 4.69 -4.14 12.54
N SER A 53 4.02 -3.01 12.31
CA SER A 53 4.02 -1.88 13.25
C SER A 53 3.40 -2.23 14.60
N ALA A 54 2.33 -3.03 14.61
CA ALA A 54 1.68 -3.47 15.85
C ALA A 54 2.59 -4.37 16.69
N TYR A 55 3.25 -5.34 16.08
CA TYR A 55 4.25 -6.17 16.77
C TYR A 55 5.47 -5.36 17.23
N ARG A 56 5.97 -4.44 16.38
CA ARG A 56 7.10 -3.57 16.74
C ARG A 56 6.79 -2.73 17.95
N SER A 57 5.62 -2.09 18.01
CA SER A 57 5.16 -1.31 19.17
C SER A 57 5.10 -2.16 20.44
N MET A 58 4.69 -3.42 20.35
CA MET A 58 4.70 -4.34 21.48
C MET A 58 6.12 -4.64 21.97
N TYR A 59 7.06 -4.93 21.08
CA TYR A 59 8.47 -5.18 21.44
C TYR A 59 9.12 -3.94 22.06
N GLU A 60 8.81 -2.75 21.54
CA GLU A 60 9.27 -1.47 22.11
C GLU A 60 8.72 -1.25 23.52
N ALA A 61 7.43 -1.54 23.75
CA ALA A 61 6.79 -1.37 25.05
C ALA A 61 7.39 -2.27 26.13
N ILE A 62 7.76 -3.51 25.79
CA ILE A 62 8.43 -4.45 26.72
C ILE A 62 9.95 -4.21 26.84
N GLY A 63 10.50 -3.24 26.10
CA GLY A 63 11.90 -2.80 26.27
C GLY A 63 12.94 -3.64 25.55
N ILE A 64 12.57 -4.38 24.51
CA ILE A 64 13.52 -5.13 23.67
C ILE A 64 14.36 -4.14 22.85
N LYS A 65 15.69 -4.26 22.93
CA LYS A 65 16.61 -3.32 22.27
C LYS A 65 16.94 -3.70 20.82
N ASP A 66 16.89 -4.98 20.47
CA ASP A 66 17.29 -5.51 19.15
C ASP A 66 16.08 -6.07 18.39
N ILE A 67 15.10 -5.20 18.19
CA ILE A 67 13.81 -5.57 17.58
C ILE A 67 14.00 -6.06 16.15
N ASP A 68 14.86 -5.40 15.37
CA ASP A 68 15.04 -5.71 13.93
C ASP A 68 15.64 -7.11 13.70
N ARG A 69 16.29 -7.70 14.73
CA ARG A 69 16.75 -9.09 14.66
C ARG A 69 15.63 -10.11 14.88
N ILE A 70 14.64 -9.77 15.72
CA ILE A 70 13.51 -10.65 16.03
C ILE A 70 12.38 -10.46 15.02
N LEU A 71 12.14 -9.22 14.65
CA LEU A 71 11.14 -8.78 13.69
C LEU A 71 11.84 -7.96 12.59
N PRO A 72 12.49 -8.61 11.62
CA PRO A 72 13.12 -7.88 10.52
C PRO A 72 12.08 -7.05 9.78
N PRO A 73 12.43 -5.80 9.39
CA PRO A 73 11.51 -4.98 8.62
C PRO A 73 11.15 -5.71 7.32
N PRO A 74 9.90 -5.61 6.88
CA PRO A 74 9.51 -6.15 5.59
C PRO A 74 10.42 -5.52 4.51
N PRO A 75 10.86 -6.28 3.52
CA PRO A 75 11.66 -5.73 2.43
C PRO A 75 10.91 -4.56 1.81
N PRO A 76 11.61 -3.46 1.44
CA PRO A 76 10.95 -2.34 0.80
C PRO A 76 10.25 -2.84 -0.47
N ASN A 77 9.01 -2.43 -0.65
CA ASN A 77 8.29 -2.69 -1.88
C ASN A 77 9.08 -2.04 -3.03
N GLN A 78 9.50 -2.83 -3.99
CA GLN A 78 10.23 -2.38 -5.17
C GLN A 78 9.45 -2.74 -6.43
N PRO A 79 9.57 -1.93 -7.50
CA PRO A 79 9.04 -2.30 -8.81
C PRO A 79 9.57 -3.68 -9.21
N LYS A 80 8.69 -4.53 -9.70
CA LYS A 80 9.01 -5.89 -10.15
C LYS A 80 8.64 -6.04 -11.61
N ASP A 81 9.27 -6.99 -12.27
CA ASP A 81 8.84 -7.47 -13.57
C ASP A 81 7.52 -8.25 -13.44
N PRO A 82 6.60 -8.16 -14.43
CA PRO A 82 5.33 -8.87 -14.39
C PRO A 82 5.48 -10.38 -14.16
N ALA A 83 6.53 -11.00 -14.68
CA ALA A 83 6.77 -12.43 -14.46
C ALA A 83 7.07 -12.78 -12.99
N ILE A 84 7.77 -11.89 -12.28
CA ILE A 84 8.03 -12.04 -10.84
C ILE A 84 6.74 -11.85 -10.05
N GLU A 85 5.90 -10.89 -10.45
CA GLU A 85 4.59 -10.66 -9.84
C GLU A 85 3.65 -11.87 -10.04
N HIS A 86 3.71 -12.55 -11.18
CA HIS A 86 3.00 -13.81 -11.39
C HIS A 86 3.46 -14.90 -10.41
N ILE A 87 4.77 -15.03 -10.17
CA ILE A 87 5.31 -15.98 -9.18
C ILE A 87 4.85 -15.62 -7.77
N ASP A 88 4.86 -14.34 -7.43
CA ASP A 88 4.38 -13.86 -6.14
C ASP A 88 2.86 -14.12 -5.96
N ALA A 89 2.05 -13.90 -7.00
CA ALA A 89 0.63 -14.23 -7.00
C ALA A 89 0.38 -15.72 -6.77
N MET A 90 1.12 -16.60 -7.44
CA MET A 90 1.05 -18.05 -7.24
C MET A 90 1.47 -18.45 -5.83
N GLY A 91 2.44 -17.74 -5.23
CA GLY A 91 2.91 -17.95 -3.86
C GLY A 91 2.06 -17.28 -2.78
N GLY A 92 0.96 -16.60 -3.14
CA GLY A 92 0.11 -15.86 -2.21
C GLY A 92 0.78 -14.63 -1.59
N LYS A 93 1.85 -14.12 -2.21
CA LYS A 93 2.54 -12.90 -1.77
C LYS A 93 1.85 -11.67 -2.35
N THR A 94 1.94 -10.57 -1.61
CA THR A 94 1.45 -9.26 -2.06
C THR A 94 2.46 -8.59 -2.99
N PHE A 95 1.97 -7.93 -4.01
CA PHE A 95 2.71 -7.05 -4.91
C PHE A 95 1.83 -5.85 -5.25
N GLN A 96 2.42 -4.79 -5.77
CA GLN A 96 1.72 -3.54 -6.07
C GLN A 96 2.38 -2.83 -7.25
N ALA A 97 1.62 -1.98 -7.92
CA ALA A 97 2.11 -1.11 -8.97
C ALA A 97 2.86 0.10 -8.40
N PHE A 98 3.85 0.61 -9.15
CA PHE A 98 4.65 1.77 -8.79
C PHE A 98 4.66 2.80 -9.93
N PRO A 99 4.68 4.10 -9.60
CA PRO A 99 4.84 5.15 -10.59
C PRO A 99 6.09 4.94 -11.47
N GLY A 100 5.96 5.23 -12.75
CA GLY A 100 7.07 5.13 -13.70
C GLY A 100 7.37 3.72 -14.24
N GLN A 101 6.57 2.71 -13.89
CA GLN A 101 6.59 1.40 -14.57
C GLN A 101 5.91 1.50 -15.94
N ASP A 102 6.24 0.59 -16.85
CA ASP A 102 5.42 0.41 -18.07
C ASP A 102 4.10 -0.26 -17.71
N HIS A 103 3.15 0.56 -17.24
CA HIS A 103 1.85 0.09 -16.75
C HIS A 103 1.08 -0.69 -17.81
N ARG A 104 1.17 -0.27 -19.09
CA ARG A 104 0.48 -0.97 -20.18
C ARG A 104 1.04 -2.36 -20.39
N ALA A 105 2.36 -2.49 -20.41
CA ALA A 105 3.02 -3.80 -20.54
C ALA A 105 2.66 -4.74 -19.38
N HIS A 106 2.61 -4.22 -18.15
CA HIS A 106 2.18 -5.00 -16.98
C HIS A 106 0.75 -5.49 -17.12
N VAL A 107 -0.20 -4.60 -17.44
CA VAL A 107 -1.61 -4.98 -17.62
C VAL A 107 -1.74 -6.05 -18.69
N THR A 108 -1.14 -5.87 -19.87
CA THR A 108 -1.21 -6.87 -20.95
C THR A 108 -0.59 -8.21 -20.53
N ALA A 109 0.54 -8.20 -19.79
CA ALA A 109 1.15 -9.43 -19.26
C ALA A 109 0.24 -10.15 -18.25
N HIS A 110 -0.41 -9.39 -17.34
CA HIS A 110 -1.35 -9.95 -16.38
C HIS A 110 -2.59 -10.53 -17.06
N LEU A 111 -3.17 -9.84 -18.03
CA LEU A 111 -4.32 -10.35 -18.81
C LEU A 111 -3.98 -11.66 -19.53
N ASN A 112 -2.81 -11.74 -20.16
CA ASN A 112 -2.34 -12.98 -20.80
C ASN A 112 -2.18 -14.13 -19.77
N PHE A 113 -1.64 -13.85 -18.60
CA PHE A 113 -1.50 -14.86 -17.55
C PHE A 113 -2.85 -15.29 -16.98
N MET A 114 -3.78 -14.35 -16.78
CA MET A 114 -5.16 -14.61 -16.32
C MET A 114 -5.94 -15.47 -17.31
N ALA A 115 -5.68 -15.39 -18.61
CA ALA A 115 -6.32 -16.23 -19.62
C ALA A 115 -5.94 -17.71 -19.51
N SER A 116 -4.87 -18.06 -18.78
CA SER A 116 -4.48 -19.45 -18.58
C SER A 116 -5.49 -20.21 -17.71
N ASN A 117 -5.71 -21.51 -18.01
CA ASN A 117 -6.61 -22.36 -17.24
C ASN A 117 -6.20 -22.49 -15.77
N PHE A 118 -4.89 -22.42 -15.49
CA PHE A 118 -4.39 -22.46 -14.12
C PHE A 118 -4.90 -21.30 -13.28
N VAL A 119 -4.83 -20.07 -13.80
CA VAL A 119 -5.27 -18.86 -13.09
C VAL A 119 -6.79 -18.79 -13.01
N ARG A 120 -7.51 -19.10 -14.09
CA ARG A 120 -8.97 -19.12 -14.13
C ARG A 120 -9.58 -20.04 -13.06
N ASN A 121 -8.91 -21.15 -12.73
CA ASN A 121 -9.36 -22.08 -11.70
C ASN A 121 -8.89 -21.72 -10.29
N ASN A 122 -8.18 -20.60 -10.13
CA ASN A 122 -7.65 -20.13 -8.85
C ASN A 122 -8.13 -18.70 -8.51
N PRO A 123 -9.30 -18.54 -7.89
CA PRO A 123 -9.90 -17.22 -7.62
C PRO A 123 -9.00 -16.26 -6.83
N SER A 124 -8.16 -16.80 -5.93
CA SER A 124 -7.23 -16.00 -5.13
C SER A 124 -6.14 -15.35 -5.99
N ILE A 125 -5.62 -16.08 -6.98
CA ILE A 125 -4.61 -15.55 -7.93
C ILE A 125 -5.26 -14.51 -8.83
N THR A 126 -6.44 -14.82 -9.36
CA THR A 126 -7.24 -13.90 -10.19
C THR A 126 -7.48 -12.58 -9.47
N ALA A 127 -7.99 -12.62 -8.23
CA ALA A 127 -8.26 -11.42 -7.43
C ALA A 127 -7.00 -10.57 -7.17
N SER A 128 -5.85 -11.22 -6.94
CA SER A 128 -4.58 -10.50 -6.74
C SER A 128 -4.12 -9.78 -8.01
N LEU A 129 -4.27 -10.42 -9.17
CA LEU A 129 -3.92 -9.84 -10.47
C LEU A 129 -4.90 -8.73 -10.87
N GLU A 130 -6.20 -8.91 -10.69
CA GLU A 130 -7.23 -7.89 -10.94
C GLU A 130 -6.95 -6.63 -10.10
N LYS A 131 -6.63 -6.80 -8.82
CA LYS A 131 -6.25 -5.68 -7.95
C LYS A 131 -5.04 -4.93 -8.50
N ASN A 132 -4.00 -5.64 -8.91
CA ASN A 132 -2.79 -5.01 -9.45
C ASN A 132 -3.03 -4.34 -10.80
N ILE A 133 -3.82 -4.93 -11.68
CA ILE A 133 -4.28 -4.29 -12.92
C ILE A 133 -4.96 -2.96 -12.63
N MET A 134 -5.86 -2.91 -11.64
CA MET A 134 -6.53 -1.67 -11.23
C MET A 134 -5.56 -0.62 -10.69
N GLU A 135 -4.53 -1.03 -9.96
CA GLU A 135 -3.46 -0.14 -9.51
C GLU A 135 -2.70 0.46 -10.69
N HIS A 136 -2.31 -0.36 -11.68
CA HIS A 136 -1.65 0.11 -12.91
C HIS A 136 -2.52 1.08 -13.71
N ILE A 137 -3.81 0.78 -13.91
CA ILE A 137 -4.76 1.66 -14.59
C ILE A 137 -4.88 3.00 -13.86
N SER A 138 -4.97 2.97 -12.52
CA SER A 138 -5.06 4.19 -11.71
C SER A 138 -3.81 5.06 -11.84
N LEU A 139 -2.62 4.45 -11.85
CA LEU A 139 -1.35 5.17 -12.02
C LEU A 139 -1.23 5.74 -13.44
N MET A 140 -1.58 4.98 -14.46
CA MET A 140 -1.62 5.42 -15.87
C MET A 140 -2.52 6.66 -16.04
N ALA A 141 -3.73 6.60 -15.48
CA ALA A 141 -4.66 7.73 -15.51
C ALA A 141 -4.09 8.94 -14.74
N GLN A 142 -3.43 8.71 -13.62
CA GLN A 142 -2.79 9.77 -12.84
C GLN A 142 -1.63 10.43 -13.59
N GLU A 143 -0.78 9.65 -14.24
CA GLU A 143 0.34 10.16 -15.04
C GLU A 143 -0.18 10.98 -16.24
N GLN A 144 -1.24 10.51 -16.89
CA GLN A 144 -1.86 11.24 -17.98
C GLN A 144 -2.50 12.55 -17.52
N VAL A 145 -3.20 12.55 -16.39
CA VAL A 145 -3.75 13.77 -15.79
C VAL A 145 -2.65 14.76 -15.42
N GLN A 146 -1.53 14.28 -14.90
CA GLN A 146 -0.38 15.14 -14.59
C GLN A 146 0.18 15.85 -15.83
N LEU A 147 0.17 15.18 -16.97
CA LEU A 147 0.57 15.78 -18.24
C LEU A 147 -0.48 16.78 -18.76
N GLU A 148 -1.77 16.41 -18.72
CA GLU A 148 -2.86 17.27 -19.22
C GLU A 148 -3.06 18.53 -18.37
N PHE A 149 -2.86 18.46 -17.06
CA PHE A 149 -3.11 19.55 -16.09
C PHE A 149 -1.83 20.08 -15.43
N GLN A 150 -0.70 19.98 -16.10
CA GLN A 150 0.59 20.34 -15.51
C GLN A 150 0.62 21.78 -14.96
N GLN A 151 0.02 22.73 -15.66
CA GLN A 151 0.00 24.14 -15.24
C GLN A 151 -0.92 24.34 -14.02
N GLU A 152 -2.12 23.77 -14.06
CA GLU A 152 -3.08 23.85 -12.96
C GLU A 152 -2.53 23.19 -11.70
N MET A 153 -1.85 22.03 -11.84
CA MET A 153 -1.24 21.34 -10.69
C MET A 153 -0.11 22.14 -10.04
N GLN A 154 0.63 22.93 -10.81
CA GLN A 154 1.66 23.85 -10.24
C GLN A 154 1.03 24.98 -9.42
N MET A 155 -0.19 25.40 -9.75
CA MET A 155 -0.90 26.47 -9.02
C MET A 155 -1.63 25.95 -7.76
N LEU A 156 -1.95 24.66 -7.69
CA LEU A 156 -2.74 24.10 -6.57
C LEU A 156 -2.12 24.39 -5.18
N PRO A 157 -0.80 24.23 -4.94
CA PRO A 157 -0.23 24.52 -3.62
C PRO A 157 -0.39 25.99 -3.20
N GLN A 158 -0.26 26.91 -4.14
CA GLN A 158 -0.42 28.35 -3.89
C GLN A 158 -1.89 28.69 -3.61
N LEU A 159 -2.82 28.11 -4.40
CA LEU A 159 -4.26 28.27 -4.18
C LEU A 159 -4.69 27.68 -2.85
N GLN A 160 -4.15 26.53 -2.47
CA GLN A 160 -4.44 25.90 -1.18
C GLN A 160 -4.01 26.77 0.01
N GLN A 161 -2.84 27.40 -0.07
CA GLN A 161 -2.39 28.35 0.97
C GLN A 161 -3.26 29.60 1.01
N ALA A 162 -3.62 30.15 -0.15
CA ALA A 162 -4.46 31.33 -0.25
C ALA A 162 -5.91 31.05 0.17
N ALA A 163 -6.40 29.84 -0.01
CA ALA A 163 -7.76 29.40 0.33
C ALA A 163 -8.10 29.57 1.82
N ALA A 164 -7.07 29.52 2.69
CA ALA A 164 -7.28 29.73 4.15
C ALA A 164 -7.77 31.14 4.51
N GLN A 165 -7.51 32.15 3.64
CA GLN A 165 -7.83 33.55 3.90
C GLN A 165 -8.67 34.21 2.80
N ASN A 166 -8.87 33.57 1.66
CA ASN A 166 -9.54 34.10 0.49
C ASN A 166 -10.60 33.13 -0.05
N PRO A 167 -11.91 33.44 0.07
CA PRO A 167 -12.99 32.60 -0.44
C PRO A 167 -12.92 32.34 -1.96
N GLN A 168 -12.41 33.29 -2.74
CA GLN A 168 -12.26 33.13 -4.19
C GLN A 168 -11.17 32.10 -4.52
N ALA A 169 -10.04 32.14 -3.80
CA ALA A 169 -8.97 31.15 -3.95
C ALA A 169 -9.45 29.74 -3.55
N GLN A 170 -10.27 29.64 -2.51
CA GLN A 170 -10.90 28.39 -2.09
C GLN A 170 -11.82 27.82 -3.19
N GLN A 171 -12.63 28.67 -3.79
CA GLN A 171 -13.51 28.26 -4.89
C GLN A 171 -12.72 27.80 -6.12
N GLN A 172 -11.67 28.52 -6.50
CA GLN A 172 -10.78 28.12 -7.61
C GLN A 172 -10.08 26.81 -7.33
N PHE A 173 -9.53 26.61 -6.12
CA PHE A 173 -8.92 25.37 -5.70
C PHE A 173 -9.88 24.18 -5.84
N GLN A 174 -11.12 24.34 -5.35
CA GLN A 174 -12.14 23.30 -5.43
C GLN A 174 -12.52 22.98 -6.88
N GLN A 175 -12.70 23.98 -7.73
CA GLN A 175 -13.04 23.80 -9.15
C GLN A 175 -11.95 23.04 -9.91
N ILE A 176 -10.68 23.44 -9.72
CA ILE A 176 -9.54 22.77 -10.37
C ILE A 176 -9.41 21.31 -9.86
N SER A 177 -9.50 21.11 -8.54
CA SER A 177 -9.42 19.77 -7.96
C SER A 177 -10.53 18.86 -8.47
N GLN A 178 -11.77 19.34 -8.52
CA GLN A 178 -12.91 18.58 -9.06
C GLN A 178 -12.73 18.26 -10.54
N LYS A 179 -12.22 19.21 -11.34
CA LYS A 179 -11.94 18.99 -12.77
C LYS A 179 -10.88 17.90 -12.97
N ILE A 180 -9.81 17.92 -12.18
CA ILE A 180 -8.74 16.91 -12.21
C ILE A 180 -9.28 15.53 -11.82
N GLU A 181 -10.03 15.42 -10.72
CA GLU A 181 -10.62 14.16 -10.28
C GLU A 181 -11.65 13.61 -11.28
N ALA A 182 -12.50 14.46 -11.84
CA ALA A 182 -13.45 14.05 -12.86
C ALA A 182 -12.74 13.53 -14.11
N ARG A 183 -11.67 14.20 -14.56
CA ARG A 183 -10.88 13.74 -15.71
C ARG A 183 -10.20 12.41 -15.43
N LYS A 184 -9.61 12.25 -14.22
CA LYS A 184 -9.01 10.99 -13.79
C LYS A 184 -10.02 9.83 -13.83
N ALA A 185 -11.23 10.06 -13.31
CA ALA A 185 -12.28 9.06 -13.32
C ALA A 185 -12.69 8.64 -14.74
N ILE A 186 -12.79 9.60 -15.67
CA ILE A 186 -13.08 9.32 -17.09
C ILE A 186 -11.95 8.48 -17.71
N LEU A 187 -10.70 8.86 -17.50
CA LEU A 187 -9.56 8.12 -18.03
C LEU A 187 -9.50 6.68 -17.51
N ILE A 188 -9.77 6.48 -16.23
CA ILE A 188 -9.85 5.14 -15.65
C ILE A 188 -10.95 4.33 -16.33
N ALA A 189 -12.14 4.90 -16.54
CA ALA A 189 -13.25 4.21 -17.19
C ALA A 189 -12.94 3.85 -18.65
N ASP A 190 -12.35 4.77 -19.41
CA ASP A 190 -11.95 4.56 -20.80
C ASP A 190 -10.87 3.45 -20.92
N MET A 191 -9.85 3.49 -20.05
CA MET A 191 -8.80 2.48 -20.01
C MET A 191 -9.34 1.11 -19.59
N MET A 192 -10.24 1.06 -18.60
CA MET A 192 -10.89 -0.20 -18.23
C MET A 192 -11.69 -0.80 -19.38
N GLU A 193 -12.44 0.00 -20.12
CA GLU A 193 -13.18 -0.47 -21.29
C GLU A 193 -12.24 -1.04 -22.37
N GLU A 194 -11.11 -0.37 -22.62
CA GLU A 194 -10.08 -0.84 -23.55
C GLU A 194 -9.51 -2.19 -23.10
N PHE A 195 -9.08 -2.31 -21.85
CA PHE A 195 -8.50 -3.54 -21.32
C PHE A 195 -9.51 -4.69 -21.20
N MET A 196 -10.79 -4.42 -20.94
CA MET A 196 -11.84 -5.45 -21.00
C MET A 196 -12.03 -5.99 -22.43
N LYS A 197 -11.87 -5.16 -23.46
CA LYS A 197 -11.88 -5.62 -24.86
C LYS A 197 -10.66 -6.48 -25.17
N GLU A 198 -9.47 -6.05 -24.70
CA GLU A 198 -8.23 -6.81 -24.85
C GLU A 198 -8.32 -8.18 -24.15
N GLU A 199 -8.82 -8.23 -22.91
CA GLU A 199 -9.04 -9.47 -22.16
C GLU A 199 -9.93 -10.46 -22.94
N LYS A 200 -11.04 -9.99 -23.49
CA LYS A 200 -11.93 -10.82 -24.30
C LYS A 200 -11.23 -11.38 -25.53
N GLN A 201 -10.39 -10.58 -26.20
CA GLN A 201 -9.63 -11.02 -27.37
C GLN A 201 -8.61 -12.09 -26.99
N ILE A 202 -7.83 -11.86 -25.94
CA ILE A 202 -6.83 -12.80 -25.42
C ILE A 202 -7.51 -14.10 -25.02
N THR A 203 -8.58 -14.04 -24.24
CA THR A 203 -9.35 -15.20 -23.80
C THR A 203 -9.89 -16.01 -24.99
N SER A 204 -10.44 -15.34 -25.99
CA SER A 204 -10.92 -15.98 -27.22
C SER A 204 -9.80 -16.69 -27.98
N GLN A 205 -8.60 -16.11 -28.06
CA GLN A 205 -7.45 -16.74 -28.69
C GLN A 205 -7.03 -18.02 -27.94
N PHE A 206 -6.96 -17.98 -26.62
CA PHE A 206 -6.65 -19.17 -25.80
C PHE A 206 -7.69 -20.28 -25.98
N ASP A 207 -8.97 -19.95 -26.02
CA ASP A 207 -10.06 -20.91 -26.19
C ASP A 207 -10.09 -21.55 -27.60
N HIS A 208 -9.49 -20.90 -28.59
CA HIS A 208 -9.40 -21.41 -29.96
C HIS A 208 -8.05 -22.08 -30.32
N ASP A 209 -7.06 -22.06 -29.40
CA ASP A 209 -5.76 -22.68 -29.66
C ASP A 209 -5.90 -24.20 -29.82
N PRO A 210 -5.53 -24.77 -31.00
CA PRO A 210 -5.63 -26.19 -31.28
C PRO A 210 -4.79 -27.05 -30.33
N LEU A 211 -3.63 -26.56 -29.86
CA LEU A 211 -2.74 -27.28 -28.95
C LEU A 211 -3.35 -27.40 -27.55
N LEU A 212 -4.01 -26.34 -27.08
CA LEU A 212 -4.73 -26.37 -25.80
C LEU A 212 -5.92 -27.32 -25.85
N LYS A 213 -6.66 -27.33 -26.96
CA LYS A 213 -7.78 -28.29 -27.16
C LYS A 213 -7.32 -29.73 -27.18
N LEU A 214 -6.16 -30.01 -27.79
CA LEU A 214 -5.58 -31.36 -27.79
C LEU A 214 -5.15 -31.80 -26.38
N LYS A 215 -4.48 -30.92 -25.64
CA LYS A 215 -4.11 -31.19 -24.24
C LYS A 215 -5.33 -31.38 -23.34
N GLN A 216 -6.37 -30.58 -23.51
CA GLN A 216 -7.60 -30.72 -22.74
C GLN A 216 -8.24 -32.08 -23.01
N ARG A 217 -8.34 -32.50 -24.28
CA ARG A 217 -8.85 -33.84 -24.63
C ARG A 217 -8.02 -34.97 -24.04
N GLU A 218 -6.69 -34.82 -24.01
CA GLU A 218 -5.80 -35.82 -23.40
C GLU A 218 -6.03 -35.95 -21.87
N VAL A 219 -6.24 -34.82 -21.19
CA VAL A 219 -6.57 -34.79 -19.75
C VAL A 219 -7.96 -35.41 -19.50
N ASP A 220 -8.95 -35.03 -20.32
CA ASP A 220 -10.31 -35.58 -20.20
C ASP A 220 -10.35 -37.10 -20.44
N LEU A 221 -9.57 -37.61 -21.40
CA LEU A 221 -9.45 -39.05 -21.65
C LEU A 221 -8.79 -39.79 -20.46
N LYS A 222 -7.75 -39.22 -19.87
CA LYS A 222 -7.08 -39.78 -18.69
C LYS A 222 -7.95 -39.74 -17.41
N ALA A 223 -8.92 -38.86 -17.35
CA ALA A 223 -9.87 -38.78 -16.24
C ALA A 223 -11.03 -39.76 -16.38
N MET A 224 -11.23 -40.37 -17.57
CA MET A 224 -12.27 -41.37 -17.85
C MET A 224 -11.77 -42.81 -17.76
N GLU A 225 -10.47 -43.02 -17.63
CA GLU A 225 -9.82 -44.29 -17.31
C GLU A 225 -9.68 -44.52 -15.78
#